data_c2b18327f3c477aa3eefd24a2ee9870d
#
_entry.id   c2b18327f3c477aa3eefd24a2ee9870d
#
_cell.length_a   1.000
_cell.length_b   1.000
_cell.length_c   1.000
_cell.angle_alpha   90.00
_cell.angle_beta   90.00
_cell.angle_gamma   90.00
#
_symmetry.space_group_name_H-M   'P 1'
#
loop_
_entity.id
_entity.type
_entity.pdbx_description
1 polymer ?
#
loop_
_entity_poly.entity_id
_entity_poly.type
_entity_poly.pdbx_seq_one_letter_code
_entity_poly.pdbx_strand_id
1 'polypeptide(L)'
;YTIFPSYGIHYSPLLVTHIEDANGDIVASFTPRMNEVLSKEKAYQMIDMLKAVINEGTGRALRGSKYNIRADIGGKTGTTNSHADGWFIGFCPKLVVACWVGGEDRDIHFGTMAFGQGARAALPIYGKKKKKIYDNGNLGITEKDTFDIPATYSPCDDGLQALPNAEDILYPEDENILEADDAFF
;
A
#
# COMPACT_ATOMS: atom_id res chain seq x y z
N TYR A 1 3.88 -4.39 -6.65
CA TYR A 1 4.03 -3.07 -6.02
C TYR A 1 5.49 -2.60 -5.97
N THR A 2 6.46 -3.49 -5.84
CA THR A 2 7.89 -3.12 -5.79
C THR A 2 8.37 -2.33 -7.00
N ILE A 3 7.73 -2.47 -8.16
CA ILE A 3 8.07 -1.74 -9.38
C ILE A 3 7.93 -0.20 -9.24
N PHE A 4 7.03 0.27 -8.36
CA PHE A 4 6.82 1.71 -8.16
C PHE A 4 8.00 2.35 -7.42
N PRO A 5 8.36 1.96 -6.18
CA PRO A 5 9.51 2.52 -5.51
C PRO A 5 10.86 2.20 -6.19
N SER A 6 10.89 1.20 -7.08
CA SER A 6 12.06 0.91 -7.94
C SER A 6 12.01 1.66 -9.27
N TYR A 7 11.16 2.66 -9.41
CA TYR A 7 11.05 3.53 -10.60
C TYR A 7 10.89 2.75 -11.92
N GLY A 8 10.01 1.74 -11.91
CA GLY A 8 9.68 0.97 -13.10
C GLY A 8 10.52 -0.29 -13.31
N ILE A 9 11.49 -0.54 -12.47
CA ILE A 9 12.31 -1.76 -12.56
C ILE A 9 11.63 -2.92 -11.83
N HIS A 10 11.42 -4.00 -12.55
CA HIS A 10 10.97 -5.27 -12.02
C HIS A 10 12.17 -6.16 -11.75
N TYR A 11 12.28 -6.64 -10.52
CA TYR A 11 13.26 -7.66 -10.11
C TYR A 11 12.56 -9.02 -10.05
N SER A 12 13.09 -10.00 -10.79
CA SER A 12 12.60 -11.38 -10.70
C SER A 12 12.86 -11.92 -9.29
N PRO A 13 11.89 -12.61 -8.66
CA PRO A 13 12.11 -13.24 -7.36
C PRO A 13 13.31 -14.17 -7.39
N LEU A 14 14.18 -14.05 -6.39
CA LEU A 14 15.34 -14.88 -6.21
C LEU A 14 15.11 -15.78 -4.98
N LEU A 15 15.00 -17.09 -5.20
CA LEU A 15 14.76 -18.06 -4.12
C LEU A 15 16.07 -18.60 -3.55
N VAL A 16 17.14 -18.63 -4.36
CA VAL A 16 18.46 -19.09 -3.98
C VAL A 16 19.47 -18.01 -4.33
N THR A 17 20.19 -17.50 -3.37
CA THR A 17 21.22 -16.47 -3.57
C THR A 17 22.58 -17.06 -3.95
N HIS A 18 22.93 -18.16 -3.31
CA HIS A 18 24.18 -18.89 -3.59
C HIS A 18 24.07 -20.34 -3.11
N ILE A 19 24.96 -21.15 -3.56
CA ILE A 19 25.16 -22.55 -3.14
C ILE A 19 26.58 -22.65 -2.54
N GLU A 20 26.65 -23.20 -1.35
CA GLU A 20 27.92 -23.47 -0.64
C GLU A 20 28.20 -24.97 -0.61
N ASP A 21 29.48 -25.35 -0.61
CA ASP A 21 29.89 -26.71 -0.33
C ASP A 21 29.91 -27.01 1.19
N ALA A 22 30.33 -28.22 1.54
CA ALA A 22 30.41 -28.67 2.94
C ALA A 22 31.44 -27.88 3.79
N ASN A 23 32.37 -27.15 3.15
CA ASN A 23 33.38 -26.33 3.81
C ASN A 23 32.98 -24.89 3.95
N GLY A 24 31.83 -24.48 3.35
CA GLY A 24 31.34 -23.09 3.32
C GLY A 24 31.87 -22.30 2.12
N ASP A 25 32.51 -22.95 1.14
CA ASP A 25 32.97 -22.28 -0.07
C ASP A 25 31.82 -22.08 -1.06
N ILE A 26 31.69 -20.87 -1.63
CA ILE A 26 30.64 -20.58 -2.59
C ILE A 26 30.92 -21.27 -3.92
N VAL A 27 30.07 -22.21 -4.27
CA VAL A 27 30.15 -22.99 -5.54
C VAL A 27 29.44 -22.24 -6.68
N ALA A 28 28.33 -21.54 -6.37
CA ALA A 28 27.57 -20.79 -7.36
C ALA A 28 26.88 -19.62 -6.69
N SER A 29 26.74 -18.49 -7.39
CA SER A 29 25.99 -17.30 -6.97
C SER A 29 24.97 -16.91 -8.03
N PHE A 30 23.82 -16.42 -7.60
CA PHE A 30 22.73 -15.99 -8.46
C PHE A 30 22.38 -14.54 -8.16
N THR A 31 22.04 -13.79 -9.21
CA THR A 31 21.55 -12.41 -9.12
C THR A 31 20.17 -12.32 -9.75
N PRO A 32 19.28 -11.49 -9.20
CA PRO A 32 17.96 -11.31 -9.78
C PRO A 32 18.06 -10.70 -11.18
N ARG A 33 17.24 -11.18 -12.11
CA ARG A 33 17.08 -10.52 -13.41
C ARG A 33 16.28 -9.25 -13.23
N MET A 34 16.70 -8.20 -13.91
CA MET A 34 16.07 -6.89 -13.89
C MET A 34 15.49 -6.59 -15.27
N ASN A 35 14.24 -6.12 -15.30
CA ASN A 35 13.58 -5.65 -16.51
C ASN A 35 12.91 -4.30 -16.23
N GLU A 36 13.09 -3.34 -17.09
CA GLU A 36 12.30 -2.11 -17.09
C GLU A 36 10.92 -2.43 -17.66
N VAL A 37 9.86 -2.24 -16.85
CA VAL A 37 8.46 -2.50 -17.21
C VAL A 37 7.64 -1.22 -17.32
N LEU A 38 8.13 -0.14 -16.71
CA LEU A 38 7.58 1.21 -16.81
C LEU A 38 8.74 2.20 -16.90
N SER A 39 8.55 3.30 -17.62
CA SER A 39 9.50 4.41 -17.55
C SER A 39 9.50 5.00 -16.12
N LYS A 40 10.62 5.59 -15.73
CA LYS A 40 10.78 6.25 -14.43
C LYS A 40 9.67 7.27 -14.17
N GLU A 41 9.29 8.03 -15.20
CA GLU A 41 8.22 9.02 -15.15
C GLU A 41 6.86 8.38 -14.85
N LYS A 42 6.48 7.32 -15.59
CA LYS A 42 5.21 6.62 -15.39
C LYS A 42 5.14 5.94 -14.02
N ALA A 43 6.25 5.39 -13.55
CA ALA A 43 6.34 4.84 -12.22
C ALA A 43 6.11 5.92 -11.15
N TYR A 44 6.69 7.12 -11.35
CA TYR A 44 6.49 8.24 -10.42
C TYR A 44 5.06 8.80 -10.48
N GLN A 45 4.43 8.87 -11.64
CA GLN A 45 3.00 9.22 -11.74
C GLN A 45 2.14 8.28 -10.90
N MET A 46 2.41 6.97 -10.94
CA MET A 46 1.73 5.99 -10.08
C MET A 46 2.05 6.19 -8.60
N ILE A 47 3.30 6.52 -8.24
CA ILE A 47 3.66 6.85 -6.86
C ILE A 47 2.82 8.03 -6.37
N ASP A 48 2.70 9.08 -7.16
CA ASP A 48 1.96 10.29 -6.80
C ASP A 48 0.47 10.00 -6.58
N MET A 49 -0.17 9.26 -7.49
CA MET A 49 -1.55 8.80 -7.31
C MET A 49 -1.72 7.94 -6.04
N LEU A 50 -0.76 7.07 -5.73
CA LEU A 50 -0.81 6.22 -4.54
C LEU A 50 -0.50 6.98 -3.25
N LYS A 51 0.19 8.13 -3.33
CA LYS A 51 0.35 9.08 -2.23
C LYS A 51 -0.96 9.81 -1.94
N ALA A 52 -1.74 10.17 -2.96
CA ALA A 52 -3.06 10.78 -2.79
C ALA A 52 -4.00 9.86 -1.98
N VAL A 53 -3.95 8.53 -2.18
CA VAL A 53 -4.71 7.55 -1.36
C VAL A 53 -4.40 7.70 0.14
N ILE A 54 -3.14 8.01 0.49
CA ILE A 54 -2.72 8.18 1.88
C ILE A 54 -3.06 9.57 2.42
N ASN A 55 -2.99 10.59 1.58
CA ASN A 55 -3.17 11.96 2.02
C ASN A 55 -4.66 12.34 2.12
N GLU A 56 -5.46 11.89 1.17
CA GLU A 56 -6.85 12.31 0.95
C GLU A 56 -7.85 11.15 0.89
N GLY A 57 -7.37 9.94 0.54
CA GLY A 57 -8.19 8.77 0.28
C GLY A 57 -8.35 7.81 1.47
N THR A 58 -8.59 6.54 1.13
CA THR A 58 -8.89 5.45 2.09
C THR A 58 -7.76 5.13 3.06
N GLY A 59 -6.52 5.59 2.78
CA GLY A 59 -5.35 5.44 3.66
C GLY A 59 -5.16 6.59 4.65
N ARG A 60 -6.00 7.62 4.62
CA ARG A 60 -5.85 8.86 5.42
C ARG A 60 -5.70 8.62 6.93
N ALA A 61 -6.25 7.53 7.45
CA ALA A 61 -6.12 7.18 8.87
C ALA A 61 -4.66 7.09 9.34
N LEU A 62 -3.69 6.81 8.43
CA LEU A 62 -2.26 6.77 8.75
C LEU A 62 -1.71 8.15 9.13
N ARG A 63 -2.31 9.24 8.61
CA ARG A 63 -1.96 10.64 8.92
C ARG A 63 -2.56 11.11 10.25
N GLY A 64 -3.60 10.41 10.73
CA GLY A 64 -4.30 10.76 11.97
C GLY A 64 -3.44 10.54 13.22
N SER A 65 -3.90 11.08 14.36
CA SER A 65 -3.18 11.09 15.64
C SER A 65 -2.78 9.70 16.15
N LYS A 66 -3.55 8.66 15.80
CA LYS A 66 -3.29 7.28 16.21
C LYS A 66 -1.95 6.74 15.69
N TYR A 67 -1.59 7.03 14.44
CA TYR A 67 -0.35 6.54 13.81
C TYR A 67 0.65 7.67 13.60
N ASN A 68 0.16 8.85 13.26
CA ASN A 68 0.93 10.09 13.04
C ASN A 68 2.14 9.90 12.10
N ILE A 69 1.99 9.08 11.06
CA ILE A 69 3.04 8.84 10.06
C ILE A 69 3.07 10.04 9.12
N ARG A 70 4.21 10.77 9.08
CA ARG A 70 4.41 11.96 8.22
C ARG A 70 5.31 11.69 7.03
N ALA A 71 5.92 10.52 6.97
CA ALA A 71 6.82 10.09 5.91
C ALA A 71 6.18 10.16 4.51
N ASP A 72 7.02 10.23 3.50
CA ASP A 72 6.62 10.12 2.09
C ASP A 72 6.29 8.67 1.76
N ILE A 73 5.01 8.35 1.78
CA ILE A 73 4.48 6.99 1.59
C ILE A 73 3.32 6.97 0.61
N GLY A 74 3.28 5.95 -0.21
CA GLY A 74 2.14 5.60 -1.05
C GLY A 74 1.50 4.29 -0.60
N GLY A 75 0.28 4.02 -1.02
CA GLY A 75 -0.37 2.75 -0.70
C GLY A 75 -1.78 2.62 -1.26
N LYS A 76 -2.34 1.41 -1.10
CA LYS A 76 -3.70 1.08 -1.56
C LYS A 76 -4.35 0.06 -0.64
N THR A 77 -5.62 0.29 -0.38
CA THR A 77 -6.52 -0.68 0.25
C THR A 77 -7.06 -1.66 -0.78
N GLY A 78 -7.35 -2.87 -0.36
CA GLY A 78 -8.10 -3.86 -1.12
C GLY A 78 -9.15 -4.50 -0.22
N THR A 79 -10.32 -4.78 -0.79
CA THR A 79 -11.40 -5.50 -0.11
C THR A 79 -12.09 -6.37 -1.15
N THR A 80 -12.17 -7.66 -0.90
CA THR A 80 -12.90 -8.57 -1.78
C THR A 80 -14.40 -8.56 -1.46
N ASN A 81 -15.20 -9.11 -2.37
CA ASN A 81 -16.64 -9.28 -2.17
C ASN A 81 -16.90 -10.04 -0.86
N SER A 82 -18.01 -9.73 -0.21
CA SER A 82 -18.40 -10.30 1.08
C SER A 82 -17.38 -10.09 2.21
N HIS A 83 -16.43 -9.16 2.04
CA HIS A 83 -15.41 -8.83 3.05
C HIS A 83 -14.57 -10.03 3.51
N ALA A 84 -14.35 -11.02 2.65
CA ALA A 84 -13.55 -12.21 2.95
C ALA A 84 -12.07 -11.86 3.11
N ASP A 85 -11.57 -10.90 2.30
CA ASP A 85 -10.17 -10.48 2.35
C ASP A 85 -10.05 -8.96 2.50
N GLY A 86 -9.33 -8.52 3.49
CA GLY A 86 -8.90 -7.15 3.68
C GLY A 86 -7.40 -7.01 3.38
N TRP A 87 -7.03 -6.19 2.41
CA TRP A 87 -5.66 -5.91 2.05
C TRP A 87 -5.29 -4.46 2.30
N PHE A 88 -4.06 -4.25 2.69
CA PHE A 88 -3.39 -2.97 2.58
C PHE A 88 -1.94 -3.17 2.15
N ILE A 89 -1.55 -2.55 1.04
CA ILE A 89 -0.16 -2.51 0.61
C ILE A 89 0.29 -1.06 0.66
N GLY A 90 1.34 -0.80 1.40
CA GLY A 90 1.95 0.52 1.49
C GLY A 90 3.46 0.46 1.32
N PHE A 91 4.04 1.52 0.79
CA PHE A 91 5.46 1.59 0.49
C PHE A 91 6.04 2.97 0.78
N CYS A 92 7.32 3.00 1.02
CA CYS A 92 8.18 4.19 1.02
C CYS A 92 9.37 3.92 0.09
N PRO A 93 10.29 4.86 -0.13
CA PRO A 93 11.39 4.66 -1.07
C PRO A 93 12.19 3.36 -0.90
N LYS A 94 12.32 2.88 0.35
CA LYS A 94 13.20 1.75 0.69
C LYS A 94 12.46 0.47 1.11
N LEU A 95 11.13 0.49 1.22
CA LEU A 95 10.39 -0.65 1.77
C LEU A 95 8.97 -0.72 1.25
N VAL A 96 8.56 -1.92 0.85
CA VAL A 96 7.16 -2.28 0.58
C VAL A 96 6.68 -3.23 1.67
N VAL A 97 5.49 -2.96 2.21
CA VAL A 97 4.84 -3.81 3.22
C VAL A 97 3.44 -4.14 2.75
N ALA A 98 3.12 -5.41 2.67
CA ALA A 98 1.78 -5.91 2.41
C ALA A 98 1.19 -6.50 3.70
N CYS A 99 -0.07 -6.17 3.98
CA CYS A 99 -0.83 -6.70 5.09
C CYS A 99 -2.12 -7.32 4.54
N TRP A 100 -2.40 -8.53 4.97
CA TRP A 100 -3.61 -9.26 4.64
C TRP A 100 -4.31 -9.72 5.92
N VAL A 101 -5.62 -9.66 5.89
CA VAL A 101 -6.50 -10.22 6.91
C VAL A 101 -7.62 -10.95 6.21
N GLY A 102 -7.75 -12.24 6.46
CA GLY A 102 -8.74 -13.11 5.84
C GLY A 102 -8.69 -14.51 6.43
N GLY A 103 -9.60 -15.36 6.03
CA GLY A 103 -9.64 -16.79 6.35
C GLY A 103 -9.07 -17.65 5.23
N GLU A 104 -8.79 -18.93 5.50
CA GLU A 104 -8.36 -19.90 4.49
C GLU A 104 -9.49 -20.17 3.48
N ASP A 105 -10.73 -20.10 3.92
CA ASP A 105 -11.92 -20.23 3.08
C ASP A 105 -12.65 -18.89 3.00
N ARG A 106 -13.23 -18.60 1.83
CA ARG A 106 -14.02 -17.38 1.59
C ARG A 106 -15.32 -17.33 2.34
N ASP A 107 -15.81 -18.47 2.80
CA ASP A 107 -16.98 -18.55 3.68
C ASP A 107 -16.69 -18.00 5.08
N ILE A 108 -15.39 -17.87 5.43
CA ILE A 108 -14.92 -17.20 6.64
C ILE A 108 -14.74 -15.73 6.31
N HIS A 109 -15.73 -14.92 6.61
CA HIS A 109 -15.72 -13.49 6.29
C HIS A 109 -16.30 -12.63 7.42
N PHE A 110 -15.99 -11.34 7.38
CA PHE A 110 -16.61 -10.39 8.29
C PHE A 110 -18.06 -10.13 7.88
N GLY A 111 -18.97 -10.07 8.84
CA GLY A 111 -20.39 -9.81 8.58
C GLY A 111 -20.70 -8.39 8.09
N THR A 112 -19.77 -7.43 8.27
CA THR A 112 -20.00 -6.03 7.90
C THR A 112 -18.75 -5.37 7.33
N MET A 113 -18.94 -4.35 6.48
CA MET A 113 -17.87 -3.47 5.98
C MET A 113 -17.09 -2.79 7.12
N ALA A 114 -17.75 -2.48 8.23
CA ALA A 114 -17.10 -1.79 9.34
C ALA A 114 -15.89 -2.53 9.88
N PHE A 115 -15.85 -3.85 9.78
CA PHE A 115 -14.74 -4.69 10.22
C PHE A 115 -13.91 -5.25 9.08
N GLY A 116 -14.53 -5.59 7.94
CA GLY A 116 -13.89 -6.34 6.86
C GLY A 116 -13.20 -5.48 5.80
N GLN A 117 -13.40 -4.15 5.77
CA GLN A 117 -12.66 -3.31 4.83
C GLN A 117 -11.16 -3.36 5.09
N GLY A 118 -10.35 -3.42 4.03
CA GLY A 118 -8.90 -3.35 4.13
C GLY A 118 -8.39 -2.13 4.91
N ALA A 119 -9.10 -1.00 4.83
CA ALA A 119 -8.84 0.19 5.64
C ALA A 119 -9.07 -0.02 7.15
N ARG A 120 -9.91 -0.97 7.54
CA ARG A 120 -10.25 -1.27 8.93
C ARG A 120 -9.50 -2.48 9.48
N ALA A 121 -9.32 -3.52 8.66
CA ALA A 121 -8.67 -4.77 9.05
C ALA A 121 -7.14 -4.74 8.86
N ALA A 122 -6.67 -4.45 7.65
CA ALA A 122 -5.25 -4.59 7.28
C ALA A 122 -4.42 -3.30 7.50
N LEU A 123 -4.96 -2.11 7.20
CA LEU A 123 -4.27 -0.83 7.39
C LEU A 123 -3.78 -0.60 8.83
N PRO A 124 -4.53 -0.95 9.91
CA PRO A 124 -4.03 -0.83 11.27
C PRO A 124 -2.78 -1.63 11.56
N ILE A 125 -2.64 -2.82 10.94
CA ILE A 125 -1.46 -3.67 11.07
C ILE A 125 -0.27 -2.96 10.43
N TYR A 126 -0.45 -2.46 9.20
CA TYR A 126 0.56 -1.65 8.51
C TYR A 126 0.99 -0.45 9.35
N GLY A 127 0.03 0.35 9.85
CA GLY A 127 0.33 1.55 10.63
C GLY A 127 1.17 1.28 11.88
N LYS A 128 0.80 0.23 12.63
CA LYS A 128 1.57 -0.20 13.81
C LYS A 128 2.97 -0.70 13.43
N LYS A 129 3.07 -1.51 12.36
CA LYS A 129 4.34 -2.03 11.87
C LYS A 129 5.26 -0.92 11.40
N LYS A 130 4.71 0.02 10.62
CA LYS A 130 5.48 1.13 10.05
C LYS A 130 6.03 2.05 11.13
N LYS A 131 5.22 2.34 12.17
CA LYS A 131 5.70 3.11 13.31
C LYS A 131 6.88 2.44 14.01
N LYS A 132 6.78 1.13 14.28
CA LYS A 132 7.89 0.37 14.87
C LYS A 132 9.16 0.37 14.00
N ILE A 133 9.00 0.39 12.67
CA ILE A 133 10.14 0.47 11.74
C ILE A 133 10.83 1.82 11.86
N TYR A 134 10.08 2.92 11.92
CA TYR A 134 10.64 4.25 12.07
C TYR A 134 11.28 4.50 13.44
N ASP A 135 10.70 3.90 14.49
CA ASP A 135 11.27 3.96 15.84
C ASP A 135 12.59 3.15 15.96
N ASN A 136 12.84 2.21 15.02
CA ASN A 136 14.06 1.40 15.00
C ASN A 136 15.13 2.03 14.11
N GLY A 137 16.00 2.84 14.68
CA GLY A 137 17.07 3.55 13.95
C GLY A 137 18.08 2.65 13.22
N ASN A 138 18.13 1.32 13.53
CA ASN A 138 19.12 0.40 12.93
C ASN A 138 18.74 -0.09 11.54
N LEU A 139 17.50 0.17 11.07
CA LEU A 139 17.03 -0.33 9.79
C LEU A 139 17.39 0.56 8.59
N GLY A 140 17.97 1.75 8.83
CA GLY A 140 18.30 2.71 7.77
C GLY A 140 17.09 3.24 7.00
N ILE A 141 15.87 3.09 7.57
CA ILE A 141 14.61 3.56 7.02
C ILE A 141 14.04 4.60 7.96
N THR A 142 13.83 5.81 7.46
CA THR A 142 13.43 6.96 8.27
C THR A 142 12.21 7.66 7.69
N GLU A 143 11.54 8.48 8.49
CA GLU A 143 10.44 9.33 7.99
C GLU A 143 10.91 10.44 7.04
N LYS A 144 12.22 10.70 6.98
CA LYS A 144 12.83 11.71 6.11
C LYS A 144 13.13 11.19 4.71
N ASP A 145 13.05 9.87 4.50
CA ASP A 145 13.25 9.28 3.18
C ASP A 145 12.13 9.76 2.24
N THR A 146 12.49 10.37 1.11
CA THR A 146 11.57 10.90 0.10
C THR A 146 11.80 10.21 -1.24
N PHE A 147 10.76 10.18 -2.08
CA PHE A 147 10.91 9.74 -3.47
C PHE A 147 11.59 10.82 -4.31
N ASP A 148 12.51 10.41 -5.18
CA ASP A 148 13.14 11.30 -6.15
C ASP A 148 12.18 11.64 -7.27
N ILE A 149 11.89 12.92 -7.45
CA ILE A 149 11.02 13.39 -8.53
C ILE A 149 11.83 13.40 -9.84
N PRO A 150 11.42 12.63 -10.89
CA PRO A 150 12.10 12.70 -12.17
C PRO A 150 12.05 14.11 -12.76
N ALA A 151 13.14 14.58 -13.37
CA ALA A 151 13.19 15.91 -13.97
C ALA A 151 12.15 16.12 -15.10
N THR A 152 11.75 15.03 -15.74
CA THR A 152 10.72 15.00 -16.81
C THR A 152 9.32 14.80 -16.26
N TYR A 153 9.15 14.72 -14.93
CA TYR A 153 7.85 14.51 -14.34
C TYR A 153 6.92 15.69 -14.61
N SER A 154 5.79 15.39 -15.21
CA SER A 154 4.63 16.27 -15.25
C SER A 154 3.52 15.63 -14.45
N PRO A 155 2.90 16.32 -13.48
CA PRO A 155 1.69 15.84 -12.85
C PRO A 155 0.69 15.43 -13.93
N CYS A 156 -0.13 14.41 -13.67
CA CYS A 156 -1.25 14.14 -14.55
C CYS A 156 -2.03 15.45 -14.64
N ASP A 157 -2.12 16.00 -15.85
CA ASP A 157 -2.92 17.19 -16.09
C ASP A 157 -4.32 16.83 -15.67
N ASP A 158 -4.79 17.49 -14.63
CA ASP A 158 -6.14 17.26 -14.12
C ASP A 158 -7.10 17.85 -15.15
N GLY A 159 -7.25 17.18 -16.28
CA GLY A 159 -8.41 17.38 -17.16
C GLY A 159 -9.73 17.29 -16.36
N LEU A 160 -9.61 17.00 -15.09
CA LEU A 160 -10.59 17.10 -14.00
C LEU A 160 -11.05 18.54 -13.67
N GLN A 161 -10.42 19.59 -14.19
CA GLN A 161 -10.99 20.94 -14.12
C GLN A 161 -12.36 21.07 -14.85
N ALA A 162 -12.77 20.04 -15.59
CA ALA A 162 -14.06 19.96 -16.25
C ALA A 162 -15.03 18.94 -15.63
N LEU A 163 -14.62 18.19 -14.61
CA LEU A 163 -15.58 17.36 -13.88
C LEU A 163 -16.24 18.23 -12.80
N PRO A 164 -17.57 18.11 -12.64
CA PRO A 164 -18.28 18.76 -11.53
C PRO A 164 -17.61 18.36 -10.22
N ASN A 165 -17.64 19.26 -9.25
CA ASN A 165 -17.01 19.07 -7.95
C ASN A 165 -17.29 17.68 -7.42
N ALA A 166 -16.31 17.08 -6.71
CA ALA A 166 -16.47 15.74 -6.12
C ALA A 166 -17.71 15.58 -5.22
N GLU A 167 -18.36 16.69 -4.87
CA GLU A 167 -19.65 16.76 -4.20
C GLU A 167 -20.82 16.43 -5.13
N ASP A 168 -20.66 16.53 -6.47
CA ASP A 168 -21.69 16.19 -7.45
C ASP A 168 -21.63 14.72 -7.91
N ILE A 169 -20.59 13.98 -7.52
CA ILE A 169 -20.54 12.53 -7.61
C ILE A 169 -21.03 11.95 -6.27
N LEU A 170 -22.20 12.37 -5.86
CA LEU A 170 -22.94 11.69 -4.82
C LEU A 170 -23.28 10.29 -5.31
N TYR A 171 -22.64 9.28 -4.71
CA TYR A 171 -23.29 7.99 -4.60
C TYR A 171 -24.68 8.28 -4.02
N PRO A 172 -25.76 7.78 -4.60
CA PRO A 172 -27.07 7.96 -4.02
C PRO A 172 -26.93 7.56 -2.54
N GLU A 173 -27.23 8.49 -1.66
CA GLU A 173 -27.36 8.19 -0.24
C GLU A 173 -28.42 7.14 -0.16
N ASP A 174 -28.01 5.90 0.09
CA ASP A 174 -28.93 4.89 0.56
C ASP A 174 -29.38 5.32 1.95
N GLU A 175 -30.45 6.11 2.00
CA GLU A 175 -31.12 6.58 3.22
C GLU A 175 -31.66 5.43 4.09
N ASN A 176 -31.28 4.19 3.82
CA ASN A 176 -31.74 2.97 4.51
C ASN A 176 -30.69 2.23 5.34
N ILE A 177 -29.56 2.87 5.71
CA ILE A 177 -28.55 2.20 6.57
C ILE A 177 -28.57 2.73 8.01
N LEU A 178 -29.60 3.45 8.43
CA LEU A 178 -29.72 3.94 9.82
C LEU A 178 -30.79 3.25 10.67
N GLU A 179 -31.25 2.07 10.30
CA GLU A 179 -32.05 1.24 11.22
C GLU A 179 -31.67 -0.25 11.09
N ALA A 180 -30.55 -0.64 11.65
CA ALA A 180 -30.30 -2.01 12.04
C ALA A 180 -29.83 -1.99 13.49
N ASP A 181 -30.82 -2.11 14.32
CA ASP A 181 -30.86 -2.19 15.76
C ASP A 181 -29.76 -2.99 16.42
N ASP A 182 -29.41 -2.50 17.61
CA ASP A 182 -28.95 -3.20 18.79
C ASP A 182 -29.68 -4.53 19.04
N ALA A 183 -29.24 -5.60 18.40
CA ALA A 183 -29.57 -6.95 18.82
C ALA A 183 -28.63 -7.96 18.16
N PHE A 184 -27.50 -8.21 18.80
CA PHE A 184 -27.01 -9.57 19.04
C PHE A 184 -25.71 -9.48 19.85
N PHE A 185 -25.89 -9.72 21.16
CA PHE A 185 -24.87 -10.31 21.99
C PHE A 185 -24.53 -11.70 21.53
#